data_a345235bf7ed3050b46b040170882194
#
_entry.id   a345235bf7ed3050b46b040170882194
#
_cell.length_a   1.000
_cell.length_b   1.000
_cell.length_c   1.000
_cell.angle_alpha   90.00
_cell.angle_beta   90.00
_cell.angle_gamma   90.00
#
_symmetry.space_group_name_H-M   'P 1'
#
loop_
_entity.id
_entity.type
_entity.pdbx_description
1 polymer ?
#
loop_
_entity_poly.entity_id
_entity_poly.type
_entity_poly.pdbx_seq_one_letter_code
_entity_poly.pdbx_strand_id
1 'polypeptide(L)'
;MARLGRFQMATASGLVGCLFLYTPAGAEPAYVGIVREYVEKLVRPTVEMPLVVKAIEEQNSKFGDVSEMDMRVLDETYRAEVARGDLQMVKALMAKSVSQYLKSKQDDSQGTILEFFVTDCHGLNVGQSGITTDYWQGDEDKFLKTFSLASQDIYIGRAERDESTQLLETQASFVVTDEKGIPIGTATVTIAIDAL
;
A
#
# COMPACT_ATOMS: atom_id res chain seq x y z
N MET A 1 50.37 73.34 -27.74
CA MET A 1 48.89 73.28 -27.57
C MET A 1 48.43 71.83 -27.85
N ALA A 2 48.22 71.02 -26.83
CA ALA A 2 47.85 69.62 -26.98
C ALA A 2 46.43 69.46 -26.41
N ARG A 3 45.49 68.94 -27.21
CA ARG A 3 44.14 68.62 -26.82
C ARG A 3 44.11 67.19 -26.29
N LEU A 4 43.75 67.05 -25.00
CA LEU A 4 43.42 65.75 -24.39
C LEU A 4 42.05 65.28 -24.90
N GLY A 5 42.00 64.10 -25.53
CA GLY A 5 40.80 63.38 -25.82
C GLY A 5 40.36 62.56 -24.63
N ARG A 6 39.08 62.72 -24.21
CA ARG A 6 38.46 61.90 -23.17
C ARG A 6 37.99 60.59 -23.78
N PHE A 7 38.51 59.48 -23.28
CA PHE A 7 37.97 58.14 -23.51
C PHE A 7 36.80 57.90 -22.56
N GLN A 8 35.60 57.65 -23.13
CA GLN A 8 34.44 57.12 -22.37
C GLN A 8 34.51 55.61 -22.38
N MET A 9 34.68 55.03 -21.18
CA MET A 9 34.49 53.60 -20.98
C MET A 9 32.98 53.31 -20.88
N ALA A 10 32.46 52.52 -21.80
CA ALA A 10 31.12 51.93 -21.72
C ALA A 10 31.20 50.65 -20.90
N THR A 11 30.55 50.66 -19.76
CA THR A 11 30.36 49.44 -18.92
C THR A 11 29.17 48.67 -19.47
N ALA A 12 29.41 47.50 -20.07
CA ALA A 12 28.39 46.54 -20.43
C ALA A 12 28.01 45.73 -19.21
N SER A 13 26.84 46.01 -18.62
CA SER A 13 26.24 45.14 -17.59
C SER A 13 25.62 43.91 -18.28
N GLY A 14 26.30 42.78 -18.20
CA GLY A 14 25.76 41.49 -18.60
C GLY A 14 24.74 41.00 -17.60
N LEU A 15 23.46 40.95 -18.00
CA LEU A 15 22.43 40.19 -17.26
C LEU A 15 22.69 38.70 -17.46
N VAL A 16 23.20 38.03 -16.41
CA VAL A 16 23.22 36.57 -16.36
C VAL A 16 21.81 36.08 -16.03
N GLY A 17 21.06 35.75 -17.07
CA GLY A 17 19.77 35.08 -16.92
C GLY A 17 20.00 33.66 -16.39
N CYS A 18 19.70 33.40 -15.11
CA CYS A 18 19.56 32.02 -14.59
C CYS A 18 18.39 31.34 -15.29
N LEU A 19 18.71 30.50 -16.27
CA LEU A 19 17.74 29.58 -16.87
C LEU A 19 17.45 28.50 -15.81
N PHE A 20 16.37 28.65 -15.04
CA PHE A 20 15.83 27.56 -14.24
C PHE A 20 15.34 26.48 -15.21
N LEU A 21 16.15 25.42 -15.36
CA LEU A 21 15.71 24.19 -16.02
C LEU A 21 14.58 23.60 -15.16
N TYR A 22 13.34 23.83 -15.57
CA TYR A 22 12.17 23.17 -15.05
C TYR A 22 12.29 21.68 -15.45
N THR A 23 12.82 20.83 -14.57
CA THR A 23 12.68 19.38 -14.75
C THR A 23 11.20 19.08 -14.53
N PRO A 24 10.48 18.55 -15.52
CA PRO A 24 9.12 18.11 -15.28
C PRO A 24 9.15 17.08 -14.17
N ALA A 25 8.29 17.23 -13.16
CA ALA A 25 8.03 16.17 -12.19
C ALA A 25 7.85 14.89 -12.98
N GLY A 26 8.65 13.84 -12.68
CA GLY A 26 8.69 12.63 -13.49
C GLY A 26 7.28 12.09 -13.67
N ALA A 27 6.93 11.75 -14.91
CA ALA A 27 5.63 11.15 -15.21
C ALA A 27 5.45 9.90 -14.34
N GLU A 28 4.26 9.74 -13.77
CA GLU A 28 3.91 8.55 -13.00
C GLU A 28 4.14 7.30 -13.89
N PRO A 29 4.75 6.23 -13.37
CA PRO A 29 4.99 5.02 -14.16
C PRO A 29 3.68 4.46 -14.75
N ALA A 30 3.72 3.99 -15.99
CA ALA A 30 2.52 3.57 -16.73
C ALA A 30 1.71 2.48 -15.99
N TYR A 31 2.38 1.58 -15.26
CA TYR A 31 1.70 0.53 -14.49
C TYR A 31 0.77 1.08 -13.41
N VAL A 32 1.06 2.25 -12.83
CA VAL A 32 0.28 2.81 -11.72
C VAL A 32 -1.16 3.07 -12.13
N GLY A 33 -1.38 3.63 -13.33
CA GLY A 33 -2.73 3.86 -13.86
C GLY A 33 -3.51 2.56 -14.06
N ILE A 34 -2.84 1.54 -14.60
CA ILE A 34 -3.45 0.22 -14.87
C ILE A 34 -3.81 -0.49 -13.57
N VAL A 35 -2.88 -0.51 -12.60
CA VAL A 35 -3.10 -1.08 -11.26
C VAL A 35 -4.25 -0.37 -10.55
N ARG A 36 -4.28 0.96 -10.58
CA ARG A 36 -5.37 1.76 -9.98
C ARG A 36 -6.73 1.37 -10.57
N GLU A 37 -6.82 1.28 -11.90
CA GLU A 37 -8.07 0.88 -12.56
C GLU A 37 -8.52 -0.53 -12.17
N TYR A 38 -7.58 -1.48 -12.11
CA TYR A 38 -7.86 -2.85 -11.66
C TYR A 38 -8.38 -2.87 -10.22
N VAL A 39 -7.71 -2.15 -9.31
CA VAL A 39 -8.12 -2.08 -7.90
C VAL A 39 -9.51 -1.48 -7.76
N GLU A 40 -9.79 -0.36 -8.41
CA GLU A 40 -11.10 0.31 -8.32
C GLU A 40 -12.24 -0.57 -8.86
N LYS A 41 -12.00 -1.27 -9.96
CA LYS A 41 -13.06 -2.04 -10.63
C LYS A 41 -13.29 -3.42 -10.01
N LEU A 42 -12.25 -4.08 -9.51
CA LEU A 42 -12.33 -5.49 -9.13
C LEU A 42 -12.02 -5.74 -7.65
N VAL A 43 -11.06 -5.01 -7.07
CA VAL A 43 -10.64 -5.25 -5.69
C VAL A 43 -11.53 -4.50 -4.69
N ARG A 44 -11.77 -3.22 -4.92
CA ARG A 44 -12.59 -2.39 -4.02
C ARG A 44 -13.99 -2.97 -3.78
N PRO A 45 -14.77 -3.37 -4.81
CA PRO A 45 -16.07 -4.02 -4.58
C PRO A 45 -15.99 -5.32 -3.78
N THR A 46 -14.84 -6.03 -3.84
CA THR A 46 -14.62 -7.25 -3.06
C THR A 46 -14.56 -6.94 -1.56
N VAL A 47 -13.88 -5.87 -1.15
CA VAL A 47 -13.71 -5.54 0.28
C VAL A 47 -14.91 -4.77 0.85
N GLU A 48 -15.74 -4.16 0.00
CA GLU A 48 -17.00 -3.52 0.38
C GLU A 48 -18.12 -4.53 0.69
N MET A 49 -17.88 -5.81 0.47
CA MET A 49 -18.84 -6.85 0.81
C MET A 49 -19.08 -6.91 2.33
N PRO A 50 -20.35 -7.04 2.79
CA PRO A 50 -20.70 -7.09 4.21
C PRO A 50 -19.92 -8.13 5.02
N LEU A 51 -19.51 -9.23 4.40
CA LEU A 51 -18.65 -10.25 5.03
C LEU A 51 -17.31 -9.67 5.47
N VAL A 52 -16.69 -8.85 4.65
CA VAL A 52 -15.36 -8.25 4.92
C VAL A 52 -15.50 -7.13 5.94
N VAL A 53 -16.44 -6.20 5.69
CA VAL A 53 -16.69 -5.04 6.58
C VAL A 53 -16.97 -5.52 8.00
N LYS A 54 -17.92 -6.47 8.19
CA LYS A 54 -18.25 -7.01 9.51
C LYS A 54 -17.07 -7.70 10.20
N ALA A 55 -16.25 -8.44 9.45
CA ALA A 55 -15.07 -9.09 10.04
C ALA A 55 -14.06 -8.07 10.57
N ILE A 56 -13.89 -6.94 9.89
CA ILE A 56 -13.03 -5.83 10.34
C ILE A 56 -13.65 -5.17 11.58
N GLU A 57 -14.95 -4.84 11.57
CA GLU A 57 -15.65 -4.24 12.70
C GLU A 57 -15.63 -5.12 13.96
N GLU A 58 -15.83 -6.44 13.79
CA GLU A 58 -15.74 -7.41 14.89
C GLU A 58 -14.33 -7.44 15.50
N GLN A 59 -13.29 -7.41 14.67
CA GLN A 59 -11.92 -7.38 15.16
C GLN A 59 -11.58 -6.06 15.82
N ASN A 60 -12.02 -4.92 15.27
CA ASN A 60 -11.89 -3.59 15.89
C ASN A 60 -12.53 -3.57 17.29
N SER A 61 -13.71 -4.16 17.42
CA SER A 61 -14.39 -4.25 18.73
C SER A 61 -13.62 -5.13 19.72
N LYS A 62 -12.97 -6.17 19.25
CA LYS A 62 -12.17 -7.10 20.09
C LYS A 62 -10.87 -6.48 20.55
N PHE A 63 -10.19 -5.71 19.70
CA PHE A 63 -8.86 -5.13 19.94
C PHE A 63 -8.90 -3.62 20.20
N GLY A 64 -10.07 -3.04 20.54
CA GLY A 64 -10.23 -1.60 20.66
C GLY A 64 -9.21 -0.91 21.59
N ASP A 65 -8.80 -1.58 22.66
CA ASP A 65 -7.82 -1.07 23.65
C ASP A 65 -6.47 -1.80 23.57
N VAL A 66 -6.15 -2.47 22.45
CA VAL A 66 -4.87 -3.19 22.29
C VAL A 66 -3.71 -2.20 22.33
N SER A 67 -2.69 -2.49 23.13
CA SER A 67 -1.48 -1.67 23.20
C SER A 67 -0.53 -2.01 22.03
N GLU A 68 0.35 -1.05 21.66
CA GLU A 68 1.39 -1.30 20.67
C GLU A 68 2.30 -2.47 21.08
N MET A 69 2.58 -2.61 22.38
CA MET A 69 3.36 -3.74 22.88
C MET A 69 2.67 -5.08 22.63
N ASP A 70 1.35 -5.16 22.84
CA ASP A 70 0.60 -6.39 22.58
C ASP A 70 0.54 -6.73 21.10
N MET A 71 0.41 -5.70 20.22
CA MET A 71 0.47 -5.89 18.77
C MET A 71 1.81 -6.45 18.31
N ARG A 72 2.93 -5.93 18.85
CA ARG A 72 4.27 -6.45 18.59
C ARG A 72 4.43 -7.89 19.05
N VAL A 73 3.92 -8.25 20.23
CA VAL A 73 3.96 -9.63 20.75
C VAL A 73 3.15 -10.57 19.84
N LEU A 74 2.00 -10.15 19.35
CA LEU A 74 1.21 -10.93 18.40
C LEU A 74 1.96 -11.14 17.08
N ASP A 75 2.61 -10.10 16.57
CA ASP A 75 3.39 -10.15 15.35
C ASP A 75 4.63 -11.07 15.50
N GLU A 76 5.40 -10.89 16.57
CA GLU A 76 6.55 -11.76 16.87
C GLU A 76 6.14 -13.24 17.01
N THR A 77 4.98 -13.49 17.63
CA THR A 77 4.43 -14.83 17.75
C THR A 77 4.10 -15.43 16.39
N TYR A 78 3.40 -14.67 15.56
CA TYR A 78 3.05 -15.08 14.19
C TYR A 78 4.30 -15.39 13.36
N ARG A 79 5.27 -14.48 13.31
CA ARG A 79 6.54 -14.66 12.58
C ARG A 79 7.31 -15.90 13.08
N ALA A 80 7.35 -16.10 14.41
CA ALA A 80 8.01 -17.25 14.99
C ALA A 80 7.31 -18.57 14.63
N GLU A 81 5.97 -18.58 14.56
CA GLU A 81 5.21 -19.74 14.10
C GLU A 81 5.48 -20.05 12.63
N VAL A 82 5.48 -19.02 11.76
CA VAL A 82 5.80 -19.17 10.33
C VAL A 82 7.21 -19.73 10.15
N ALA A 83 8.20 -19.17 10.86
CA ALA A 83 9.60 -19.61 10.75
C ALA A 83 9.82 -21.06 11.21
N ARG A 84 9.04 -21.54 12.19
CA ARG A 84 9.12 -22.93 12.70
C ARG A 84 8.23 -23.92 11.96
N GLY A 85 7.31 -23.43 11.11
CA GLY A 85 6.27 -24.24 10.50
C GLY A 85 5.16 -24.69 11.47
N ASP A 86 5.07 -24.08 12.66
CA ASP A 86 4.00 -24.29 13.64
C ASP A 86 2.93 -23.22 13.42
N LEU A 87 2.04 -23.47 12.50
CA LEU A 87 1.13 -22.47 11.93
C LEU A 87 -0.19 -22.36 12.71
N GLN A 88 -0.18 -22.17 14.03
CA GLN A 88 -1.42 -22.12 14.83
C GLN A 88 -2.22 -20.84 14.55
N MET A 89 -1.59 -19.65 14.65
CA MET A 89 -2.23 -18.38 14.33
C MET A 89 -2.61 -18.31 12.84
N VAL A 90 -1.70 -18.74 11.96
CA VAL A 90 -1.96 -18.78 10.52
C VAL A 90 -3.18 -19.64 10.20
N LYS A 91 -3.25 -20.87 10.73
CA LYS A 91 -4.39 -21.77 10.51
C LYS A 91 -5.69 -21.16 11.03
N ALA A 92 -5.68 -20.57 12.23
CA ALA A 92 -6.85 -19.91 12.79
C ALA A 92 -7.31 -18.73 11.92
N LEU A 93 -6.38 -17.93 11.41
CA LEU A 93 -6.68 -16.81 10.55
C LEU A 93 -7.21 -17.27 9.18
N MET A 94 -6.57 -18.25 8.55
CA MET A 94 -6.97 -18.82 7.26
C MET A 94 -8.32 -19.57 7.31
N ALA A 95 -8.71 -20.08 8.49
CA ALA A 95 -10.00 -20.74 8.69
C ALA A 95 -11.18 -19.76 8.76
N LYS A 96 -10.94 -18.45 8.95
CA LYS A 96 -12.01 -17.45 8.98
C LYS A 96 -12.71 -17.36 7.59
N SER A 97 -14.02 -17.14 7.60
CA SER A 97 -14.80 -16.98 6.37
C SER A 97 -14.30 -15.84 5.48
N VAL A 98 -13.83 -14.74 6.09
CA VAL A 98 -13.21 -13.62 5.35
C VAL A 98 -11.95 -14.07 4.61
N SER A 99 -11.06 -14.85 5.23
CA SER A 99 -9.84 -15.36 4.58
C SER A 99 -10.17 -16.31 3.43
N GLN A 100 -11.13 -17.22 3.63
CA GLN A 100 -11.59 -18.13 2.57
C GLN A 100 -12.19 -17.35 1.38
N TYR A 101 -12.93 -16.28 1.67
CA TYR A 101 -13.47 -15.39 0.63
C TYR A 101 -12.35 -14.67 -0.14
N LEU A 102 -11.37 -14.06 0.57
CA LEU A 102 -10.23 -13.42 -0.09
C LEU A 102 -9.41 -14.42 -0.91
N LYS A 103 -9.24 -15.65 -0.40
CA LYS A 103 -8.57 -16.72 -1.15
C LYS A 103 -9.34 -17.09 -2.42
N SER A 104 -10.66 -17.17 -2.37
CA SER A 104 -11.45 -17.42 -3.57
C SER A 104 -11.28 -16.32 -4.62
N LYS A 105 -11.16 -15.05 -4.20
CA LYS A 105 -10.94 -13.91 -5.10
C LYS A 105 -9.53 -13.91 -5.70
N GLN A 106 -8.54 -14.32 -4.92
CA GLN A 106 -7.20 -14.57 -5.44
C GLN A 106 -7.23 -15.67 -6.51
N ASP A 107 -7.89 -16.80 -6.24
CA ASP A 107 -7.98 -17.92 -7.19
C ASP A 107 -8.73 -17.52 -8.48
N ASP A 108 -9.83 -16.79 -8.33
CA ASP A 108 -10.64 -16.27 -9.44
C ASP A 108 -9.83 -15.32 -10.36
N SER A 109 -8.80 -14.66 -9.82
CA SER A 109 -7.94 -13.71 -10.56
C SER A 109 -6.98 -14.38 -11.54
N GLN A 110 -6.86 -15.71 -11.52
CA GLN A 110 -6.00 -16.51 -12.41
C GLN A 110 -4.54 -16.03 -12.40
N GLY A 111 -4.02 -15.64 -11.23
CA GLY A 111 -2.63 -15.24 -11.04
C GLY A 111 -2.37 -13.73 -11.14
N THR A 112 -3.38 -12.91 -11.37
CA THR A 112 -3.22 -11.45 -11.30
C THR A 112 -3.05 -10.98 -9.84
N ILE A 113 -3.82 -11.53 -8.91
CA ILE A 113 -3.65 -11.28 -7.47
C ILE A 113 -2.75 -12.37 -6.89
N LEU A 114 -1.58 -11.98 -6.39
CA LEU A 114 -0.60 -12.88 -5.76
C LEU A 114 -0.83 -13.00 -4.26
N GLU A 115 -1.29 -11.93 -3.62
CA GLU A 115 -1.62 -11.88 -2.21
C GLU A 115 -2.78 -10.90 -1.99
N PHE A 116 -3.65 -11.21 -1.04
CA PHE A 116 -4.78 -10.36 -0.67
C PHE A 116 -5.06 -10.46 0.82
N PHE A 117 -4.99 -9.35 1.53
CA PHE A 117 -5.34 -9.30 2.95
C PHE A 117 -6.04 -7.99 3.32
N VAL A 118 -6.72 -8.03 4.45
CA VAL A 118 -7.38 -6.88 5.06
C VAL A 118 -6.97 -6.78 6.52
N THR A 119 -6.80 -5.55 7.00
CA THR A 119 -6.42 -5.24 8.38
C THR A 119 -7.53 -4.51 9.11
N ASP A 120 -7.45 -4.51 10.44
CA ASP A 120 -8.24 -3.66 11.31
C ASP A 120 -7.67 -2.23 11.41
N CYS A 121 -8.26 -1.40 12.27
CA CYS A 121 -7.84 -0.01 12.49
C CYS A 121 -6.47 0.14 13.15
N HIS A 122 -5.88 -0.93 13.66
CA HIS A 122 -4.53 -0.99 14.22
C HIS A 122 -3.50 -1.57 13.26
N GLY A 123 -3.94 -2.06 12.09
CA GLY A 123 -3.08 -2.73 11.12
C GLY A 123 -2.86 -4.23 11.39
N LEU A 124 -3.60 -4.86 12.29
CA LEU A 124 -3.56 -6.30 12.49
C LEU A 124 -4.37 -7.03 11.42
N ASN A 125 -3.86 -8.13 10.87
CA ASN A 125 -4.55 -8.91 9.84
C ASN A 125 -5.88 -9.47 10.36
N VAL A 126 -6.97 -9.15 9.68
CA VAL A 126 -8.32 -9.67 9.94
C VAL A 126 -8.58 -10.92 9.12
N GLY A 127 -8.14 -10.90 7.86
CA GLY A 127 -8.22 -12.00 6.91
C GLY A 127 -7.15 -11.89 5.84
N GLN A 128 -6.73 -13.02 5.30
CA GLN A 128 -5.66 -13.10 4.30
C GLN A 128 -5.87 -14.28 3.36
N SER A 129 -5.45 -14.17 2.10
CA SER A 129 -5.57 -15.22 1.09
C SER A 129 -4.43 -16.24 1.13
N GLY A 130 -3.32 -15.89 1.76
CA GLY A 130 -2.12 -16.71 1.92
C GLY A 130 -1.41 -16.38 3.22
N ILE A 131 -0.21 -16.93 3.44
CA ILE A 131 0.63 -16.61 4.60
C ILE A 131 1.35 -15.29 4.29
N THR A 132 1.07 -14.25 5.07
CA THR A 132 1.80 -12.97 5.02
C THR A 132 3.12 -13.08 5.79
N THR A 133 4.07 -12.18 5.54
CA THR A 133 5.32 -12.08 6.30
C THR A 133 5.07 -11.72 7.75
N ASP A 134 4.06 -10.88 8.00
CA ASP A 134 3.76 -10.23 9.26
C ASP A 134 2.27 -10.33 9.60
N TYR A 135 1.94 -10.35 10.89
CA TYR A 135 0.57 -10.23 11.37
C TYR A 135 0.16 -8.77 11.55
N TRP A 136 1.11 -7.91 11.93
CA TRP A 136 0.90 -6.48 12.11
C TRP A 136 1.55 -5.68 10.99
N GLN A 137 0.73 -4.95 10.26
CA GLN A 137 1.10 -4.14 9.10
C GLN A 137 1.12 -2.64 9.42
N GLY A 138 0.87 -2.28 10.69
CA GLY A 138 0.62 -0.89 11.12
C GLY A 138 1.85 0.02 11.07
N ASP A 139 3.06 -0.52 11.01
CA ASP A 139 4.32 0.21 10.87
C ASP A 139 4.84 0.29 9.43
N GLU A 140 4.09 -0.24 8.46
CA GLU A 140 4.49 -0.26 7.06
C GLU A 140 3.83 0.84 6.22
N ASP A 141 4.49 1.24 5.14
CA ASP A 141 4.04 2.29 4.22
C ASP A 141 2.61 2.08 3.71
N LYS A 142 2.22 0.84 3.43
CA LYS A 142 0.88 0.48 2.96
C LYS A 142 -0.24 0.82 3.95
N PHE A 143 0.03 0.82 5.25
CA PHE A 143 -0.89 1.27 6.29
C PHE A 143 -0.69 2.75 6.61
N LEU A 144 0.56 3.18 6.79
CA LEU A 144 0.88 4.56 7.17
C LEU A 144 0.45 5.58 6.12
N LYS A 145 0.59 5.26 4.83
CA LYS A 145 0.23 6.16 3.71
C LYS A 145 -1.25 6.09 3.32
N THR A 146 -2.02 5.19 3.93
CA THR A 146 -3.47 5.06 3.72
C THR A 146 -4.23 5.40 4.99
N PHE A 147 -4.40 4.46 5.90
CA PHE A 147 -5.22 4.61 7.11
C PHE A 147 -4.74 5.73 8.03
N SER A 148 -3.43 5.75 8.34
CA SER A 148 -2.88 6.75 9.28
C SER A 148 -2.95 8.18 8.75
N LEU A 149 -2.93 8.38 7.43
CA LEU A 149 -3.12 9.69 6.79
C LEU A 149 -4.58 9.97 6.41
N ALA A 150 -5.51 9.06 6.72
CA ALA A 150 -6.91 9.12 6.28
C ALA A 150 -7.03 9.40 4.77
N SER A 151 -6.13 8.84 3.98
CA SER A 151 -6.09 9.05 2.52
C SER A 151 -7.26 8.35 1.85
N GLN A 152 -7.93 9.06 0.93
CA GLN A 152 -8.94 8.47 0.07
C GLN A 152 -8.33 7.82 -1.18
N ASP A 153 -7.05 8.09 -1.45
CA ASP A 153 -6.34 7.58 -2.62
C ASP A 153 -5.82 6.15 -2.39
N ILE A 154 -5.64 5.43 -3.49
CA ILE A 154 -4.94 4.15 -3.48
C ILE A 154 -3.44 4.42 -3.43
N TYR A 155 -2.77 3.94 -2.38
CA TYR A 155 -1.32 3.85 -2.35
C TYR A 155 -0.87 2.70 -3.24
N ILE A 156 0.00 2.98 -4.20
CA ILE A 156 0.61 1.98 -5.08
C ILE A 156 2.12 2.03 -4.83
N GLY A 157 2.66 0.90 -4.43
CA GLY A 157 4.07 0.72 -4.16
C GLY A 157 4.93 0.75 -5.42
N ARG A 158 6.23 0.67 -5.25
CA ARG A 158 7.15 0.49 -6.38
C ARG A 158 6.93 -0.88 -6.99
N ALA A 159 7.10 -0.96 -8.31
CA ALA A 159 7.16 -2.25 -8.97
C ALA A 159 8.51 -2.92 -8.66
N GLU A 160 8.45 -4.15 -8.18
CA GLU A 160 9.61 -4.97 -7.82
C GLU A 160 9.51 -6.33 -8.50
N ARG A 161 10.65 -6.94 -8.77
CA ARG A 161 10.68 -8.29 -9.34
C ARG A 161 10.89 -9.29 -8.20
N ASP A 162 9.91 -10.16 -7.99
CA ASP A 162 10.02 -11.23 -7.01
C ASP A 162 11.12 -12.22 -7.41
N GLU A 163 12.04 -12.51 -6.50
CA GLU A 163 13.22 -13.34 -6.79
C GLU A 163 12.84 -14.80 -7.06
N SER A 164 11.77 -15.31 -6.48
CA SER A 164 11.35 -16.72 -6.59
C SER A 164 10.52 -17.00 -7.83
N THR A 165 9.59 -16.12 -8.16
CA THR A 165 8.66 -16.26 -9.30
C THR A 165 9.12 -15.52 -10.55
N GLN A 166 10.04 -14.57 -10.41
CA GLN A 166 10.47 -13.64 -11.47
C GLN A 166 9.36 -12.75 -12.03
N LEU A 167 8.20 -12.69 -11.38
CA LEU A 167 7.11 -11.81 -11.75
C LEU A 167 7.43 -10.37 -11.37
N LEU A 168 7.03 -9.42 -12.19
CA LEU A 168 7.05 -8.01 -11.83
C LEU A 168 5.76 -7.71 -11.07
N GLU A 169 5.87 -7.30 -9.81
CA GLU A 169 4.74 -7.10 -8.93
C GLU A 169 4.75 -5.74 -8.23
N THR A 170 3.60 -5.32 -7.77
CA THR A 170 3.43 -4.15 -6.90
C THR A 170 2.34 -4.40 -5.88
N GLN A 171 2.43 -3.72 -4.74
CA GLN A 171 1.36 -3.67 -3.76
C GLN A 171 0.49 -2.43 -3.97
N ALA A 172 -0.82 -2.62 -3.90
CA ALA A 172 -1.80 -1.55 -3.87
C ALA A 172 -2.62 -1.66 -2.59
N SER A 173 -2.74 -0.54 -1.87
CA SER A 173 -3.43 -0.48 -0.57
C SER A 173 -4.36 0.72 -0.50
N PHE A 174 -5.49 0.55 0.19
CA PHE A 174 -6.47 1.60 0.37
C PHE A 174 -7.30 1.39 1.63
N VAL A 175 -7.94 2.45 2.09
CA VAL A 175 -8.80 2.44 3.27
C VAL A 175 -10.10 1.69 2.98
N VAL A 176 -10.51 0.83 3.90
CA VAL A 176 -11.84 0.23 3.95
C VAL A 176 -12.69 1.04 4.93
N THR A 177 -13.91 1.37 4.53
CA THR A 177 -14.86 2.14 5.34
C THR A 177 -16.08 1.31 5.71
N ASP A 178 -16.77 1.70 6.80
CA ASP A 178 -18.08 1.20 7.13
C ASP A 178 -19.18 1.81 6.21
N GLU A 179 -20.44 1.42 6.44
CA GLU A 179 -21.59 1.92 5.70
C GLU A 179 -21.81 3.45 5.83
N LYS A 180 -21.18 4.09 6.81
CA LYS A 180 -21.23 5.56 7.05
C LYS A 180 -20.05 6.28 6.42
N GLY A 181 -19.13 5.56 5.77
CA GLY A 181 -17.91 6.09 5.22
C GLY A 181 -16.80 6.34 6.27
N ILE A 182 -16.92 5.75 7.47
CA ILE A 182 -15.90 5.86 8.52
C ILE A 182 -14.82 4.83 8.24
N PRO A 183 -13.52 5.22 8.20
CA PRO A 183 -12.40 4.29 8.08
C PRO A 183 -12.39 3.25 9.19
N ILE A 184 -12.34 1.97 8.83
CA ILE A 184 -12.32 0.85 9.77
C ILE A 184 -11.07 -0.02 9.67
N GLY A 185 -10.32 0.07 8.58
CA GLY A 185 -9.11 -0.71 8.34
C GLY A 185 -8.58 -0.49 6.93
N THR A 186 -7.71 -1.39 6.46
CA THR A 186 -7.14 -1.32 5.11
C THR A 186 -7.32 -2.62 4.35
N ALA A 187 -7.27 -2.52 3.03
CA ALA A 187 -7.09 -3.66 2.13
C ALA A 187 -5.78 -3.49 1.37
N THR A 188 -5.05 -4.59 1.21
CA THR A 188 -3.82 -4.64 0.42
C THR A 188 -3.86 -5.84 -0.52
N VAL A 189 -3.50 -5.59 -1.78
CA VAL A 189 -3.29 -6.63 -2.79
C VAL A 189 -1.89 -6.53 -3.37
N THR A 190 -1.23 -7.67 -3.54
CA THR A 190 -0.04 -7.80 -4.38
C THR A 190 -0.48 -8.23 -5.76
N ILE A 191 -0.11 -7.48 -6.79
CA ILE A 191 -0.58 -7.65 -8.16
C ILE A 191 0.61 -7.96 -9.07
N ALA A 192 0.51 -9.04 -9.84
CA ALA A 192 1.41 -9.33 -10.94
C ALA A 192 1.13 -8.35 -12.10
N ILE A 193 2.02 -7.39 -12.31
CA ILE A 193 1.84 -6.33 -13.33
C ILE A 193 1.78 -6.93 -14.74
N ASP A 194 2.56 -7.99 -14.98
CA ASP A 194 2.61 -8.65 -16.27
C ASP A 194 1.32 -9.44 -16.62
N ALA A 195 0.39 -9.59 -15.65
CA ALA A 195 -0.90 -10.27 -15.81
C ALA A 195 -2.09 -9.31 -16.00
N LEU A 196 -1.86 -7.99 -16.02
CA LEU A 196 -2.89 -6.95 -16.18
C LEU A 196 -3.22 -6.62 -17.68
#